data_f99967e254f640904f3c071700f4e963
#
_entry.id   f99967e254f640904f3c071700f4e963
#
_cell.length_a   1.000
_cell.length_b   1.000
_cell.length_c   1.000
_cell.angle_alpha   90.00
_cell.angle_beta   90.00
_cell.angle_gamma   90.00
#
_symmetry.space_group_name_H-M   'P 1'
#
loop_
_entity.id
_entity.type
_entity.pdbx_description
1 polymer ?
#
loop_
_entity_poly.entity_id
_entity_poly.type
_entity_poly.pdbx_seq_one_letter_code
_entity_poly.pdbx_strand_id
1 'polypeptide(L)'
;MDTKSRIKDLMDERGWTIYELSKRSGLAQTTISNMWKRNTEPTIPSLRQLCDAFGITLSQFFAEGDMVELTPEQRVFFTRWAALSAEQKDMLMNLVSSMK
;
A
#
# COMPACT_ATOMS: atom_id res chain seq x y z
N MET A 1 -11.94 -2.17 2.70
CA MET A 1 -11.14 -1.37 1.72
C MET A 1 -11.79 -1.45 0.35
N ASP A 2 -11.88 -0.34 -0.35
CA ASP A 2 -12.29 -0.34 -1.75
C ASP A 2 -11.05 -0.44 -2.63
N THR A 3 -10.92 -1.54 -3.36
CA THR A 3 -9.78 -1.81 -4.24
C THR A 3 -9.59 -0.70 -5.28
N LYS A 4 -10.68 -0.23 -5.88
CA LYS A 4 -10.64 0.82 -6.92
C LYS A 4 -10.17 2.15 -6.34
N SER A 5 -10.64 2.52 -5.17
CA SER A 5 -10.21 3.74 -4.49
C SER A 5 -8.73 3.67 -4.15
N ARG A 6 -8.26 2.52 -3.73
CA ARG A 6 -6.84 2.31 -3.43
C ARG A 6 -5.97 2.47 -4.68
N ILE A 7 -6.41 1.91 -5.81
CA ILE A 7 -5.72 2.06 -7.09
C ILE A 7 -5.66 3.53 -7.50
N LYS A 8 -6.79 4.24 -7.36
CA LYS A 8 -6.86 5.66 -7.71
C LYS A 8 -5.92 6.49 -6.84
N ASP A 9 -5.87 6.23 -5.54
CA ASP A 9 -4.98 6.92 -4.62
C ASP A 9 -3.51 6.72 -5.01
N LEU A 10 -3.13 5.48 -5.36
CA LEU A 10 -1.78 5.17 -5.79
C LEU A 10 -1.41 5.87 -7.10
N MET A 11 -2.38 5.99 -8.03
CA MET A 11 -2.20 6.76 -9.27
C MET A 11 -2.01 8.25 -8.96
N ASP A 12 -2.87 8.80 -8.11
CA ASP A 12 -2.84 10.22 -7.76
C ASP A 12 -1.52 10.60 -7.07
N GLU A 13 -1.04 9.76 -6.16
CA GLU A 13 0.25 9.96 -5.50
C GLU A 13 1.41 10.08 -6.49
N ARG A 14 1.31 9.40 -7.63
CA ARG A 14 2.34 9.36 -8.66
C ARG A 14 2.09 10.31 -9.82
N GLY A 15 0.92 10.95 -9.84
CA GLY A 15 0.51 11.78 -10.95
C GLY A 15 0.26 11.00 -12.24
N TRP A 16 -0.14 9.73 -12.13
CA TRP A 16 -0.36 8.87 -13.28
C TRP A 16 -1.80 8.94 -13.78
N THR A 17 -1.94 8.99 -15.11
CA THR A 17 -3.21 8.80 -15.81
C THR A 17 -3.45 7.30 -16.03
N ILE A 18 -4.68 6.96 -16.50
CA ILE A 18 -4.98 5.59 -16.92
C ILE A 18 -4.02 5.14 -18.02
N TYR A 19 -3.68 6.03 -18.95
CA TYR A 19 -2.72 5.74 -20.02
C TYR A 19 -1.36 5.35 -19.44
N GLU A 20 -0.85 6.12 -18.49
CA GLU A 20 0.45 5.83 -17.88
C GLU A 20 0.42 4.53 -17.09
N LEU A 21 -0.65 4.28 -16.35
CA LEU A 21 -0.82 3.01 -15.62
C LEU A 21 -0.91 1.83 -16.58
N SER A 22 -1.64 1.96 -17.68
CA SER A 22 -1.72 0.95 -18.74
C SER A 22 -0.33 0.62 -19.29
N LYS A 23 0.42 1.65 -19.63
CA LYS A 23 1.76 1.52 -20.16
C LYS A 23 2.71 0.78 -19.20
N ARG A 24 2.65 1.12 -17.93
CA ARG A 24 3.55 0.55 -16.92
C ARG A 24 3.14 -0.83 -16.43
N SER A 25 1.85 -1.11 -16.41
CA SER A 25 1.33 -2.40 -15.92
C SER A 25 1.21 -3.46 -17.00
N GLY A 26 1.16 -3.04 -18.26
CA GLY A 26 0.89 -3.94 -19.37
C GLY A 26 -0.59 -4.28 -19.56
N LEU A 27 -1.48 -3.72 -18.72
CA LEU A 27 -2.93 -3.90 -18.87
C LEU A 27 -3.48 -2.91 -19.88
N ALA A 28 -4.52 -3.33 -20.63
CA ALA A 28 -5.19 -2.45 -21.59
C ALA A 28 -5.88 -1.28 -20.86
N GLN A 29 -5.90 -0.11 -21.47
CA GLN A 29 -6.61 1.05 -20.93
C GLN A 29 -8.08 0.76 -20.66
N THR A 30 -8.72 0.00 -21.57
CA THR A 30 -10.12 -0.40 -21.40
C THR A 30 -10.33 -1.29 -20.19
N THR A 31 -9.40 -2.19 -19.90
CA THR A 31 -9.43 -3.03 -18.71
C THR A 31 -9.40 -2.18 -17.45
N ILE A 32 -8.51 -1.21 -17.39
CA ILE A 32 -8.37 -0.31 -16.24
C ILE A 32 -9.61 0.58 -16.10
N SER A 33 -10.03 1.25 -17.17
CA SER A 33 -11.19 2.16 -17.09
C SER A 33 -12.48 1.43 -16.79
N ASN A 34 -12.65 0.18 -17.22
CA ASN A 34 -13.85 -0.61 -16.94
C ASN A 34 -14.00 -0.94 -15.45
N MET A 35 -12.94 -0.91 -14.67
CA MET A 35 -13.05 -1.08 -13.22
C MET A 35 -13.99 -0.02 -12.62
N TRP A 36 -13.92 1.21 -13.10
CA TRP A 36 -14.79 2.29 -12.65
C TRP A 36 -16.09 2.37 -13.43
N LYS A 37 -16.04 2.24 -14.76
CA LYS A 37 -17.23 2.36 -15.60
C LYS A 37 -18.23 1.24 -15.39
N ARG A 38 -17.76 0.01 -15.18
CA ARG A 38 -18.61 -1.19 -15.01
C ARG A 38 -18.59 -1.72 -13.59
N ASN A 39 -17.93 -1.04 -12.67
CA ASN A 39 -17.82 -1.46 -11.28
C ASN A 39 -17.33 -2.91 -11.14
N THR A 40 -16.30 -3.26 -11.91
CA THR A 40 -15.69 -4.60 -11.86
C THR A 40 -14.42 -4.59 -11.02
N GLU A 41 -14.22 -5.68 -10.27
CA GLU A 41 -13.01 -5.85 -9.50
C GLU A 41 -11.91 -6.45 -10.40
N PRO A 42 -10.63 -6.04 -10.21
CA PRO A 42 -9.55 -6.67 -10.96
C PRO A 42 -9.33 -8.10 -10.49
N THR A 43 -8.90 -8.96 -11.40
CA THR A 43 -8.47 -10.31 -11.05
C THR A 43 -7.16 -10.25 -10.27
N ILE A 44 -6.80 -11.34 -9.57
CA ILE A 44 -5.53 -11.39 -8.84
C ILE A 44 -4.33 -11.21 -9.79
N PRO A 45 -4.26 -11.86 -10.96
CA PRO A 45 -3.18 -11.59 -11.91
C PRO A 45 -3.09 -10.14 -12.36
N SER A 46 -4.25 -9.50 -12.64
CA SER A 46 -4.29 -8.09 -13.00
C SER A 46 -3.81 -7.20 -11.86
N LEU A 47 -4.23 -7.51 -10.64
CA LEU A 47 -3.83 -6.76 -9.46
C LEU A 47 -2.32 -6.87 -9.21
N ARG A 48 -1.73 -8.03 -9.45
CA ARG A 48 -0.26 -8.19 -9.39
C ARG A 48 0.45 -7.29 -10.38
N GLN A 49 -0.06 -7.21 -11.61
CA GLN A 49 0.52 -6.33 -12.63
C GLN A 49 0.44 -4.86 -12.20
N LEU A 50 -0.67 -4.45 -11.60
CA LEU A 50 -0.84 -3.11 -11.08
C LEU A 50 0.14 -2.84 -9.92
N CYS A 51 0.26 -3.77 -9.00
CA CYS A 51 1.19 -3.64 -7.86
C CYS A 51 2.63 -3.55 -8.34
N ASP A 52 3.02 -4.36 -9.31
CA ASP A 52 4.35 -4.31 -9.90
C ASP A 52 4.62 -2.94 -10.51
N ALA A 53 3.65 -2.38 -11.23
CA ALA A 53 3.76 -1.04 -11.80
C ALA A 53 3.94 0.03 -10.72
N PHE A 54 3.21 -0.09 -9.61
CA PHE A 54 3.32 0.84 -8.50
C PHE A 54 4.58 0.64 -7.64
N GLY A 55 5.27 -0.48 -7.81
CA GLY A 55 6.44 -0.80 -7.01
C GLY A 55 6.12 -1.25 -5.59
N ILE A 56 4.96 -1.86 -5.39
CA ILE A 56 4.51 -2.36 -4.08
C ILE A 56 4.16 -3.84 -4.18
N THR A 57 4.09 -4.51 -3.03
CA THR A 57 3.63 -5.89 -2.94
C THR A 57 2.10 -5.94 -2.79
N LEU A 58 1.52 -7.12 -3.02
CA LEU A 58 0.10 -7.33 -2.72
C LEU A 58 -0.22 -7.10 -1.24
N SER A 59 0.69 -7.51 -0.36
CA SER A 59 0.54 -7.26 1.08
C SER A 59 0.46 -5.77 1.39
N GLN A 60 1.33 -4.98 0.77
CA GLN A 60 1.32 -3.52 0.93
C GLN A 60 0.04 -2.90 0.36
N PHE A 61 -0.44 -3.44 -0.76
CA PHE A 61 -1.69 -2.98 -1.36
C PHE A 61 -2.88 -3.19 -0.43
N PHE A 62 -2.96 -4.36 0.22
CA PHE A 62 -4.07 -4.71 1.10
C PHE A 62 -3.88 -4.29 2.55
N ALA A 63 -2.79 -3.63 2.89
CA ALA A 63 -2.59 -3.09 4.24
C ALA A 63 -3.58 -1.97 4.48
N GLU A 64 -4.67 -2.29 5.18
CA GLU A 64 -5.76 -1.35 5.46
C GLU A 64 -5.49 -0.50 6.69
N GLY A 65 -5.96 0.76 6.62
CA GLY A 65 -6.20 1.58 7.78
C GLY A 65 -4.96 2.05 8.53
N ASP A 66 -3.92 1.26 8.48
CA ASP A 66 -2.68 1.53 9.21
C ASP A 66 -1.59 2.11 8.31
N MET A 67 -1.91 2.35 7.04
CA MET A 67 -1.01 3.04 6.14
C MET A 67 -1.16 4.54 6.33
N VAL A 68 -0.87 4.96 7.54
CA VAL A 68 -0.69 6.37 7.82
C VAL A 68 0.69 6.73 7.31
N GLU A 69 0.78 7.83 6.57
CA GLU A 69 2.08 8.38 6.20
C GLU A 69 2.88 8.60 7.48
N LEU A 70 3.96 7.85 7.63
CA LEU A 70 4.81 7.98 8.80
C LEU A 70 5.54 9.32 8.76
N THR A 71 5.51 10.03 9.86
CA THR A 71 6.38 11.19 10.02
C THR A 71 7.84 10.73 10.03
N PRO A 72 8.82 11.62 9.75
CA PRO A 72 10.22 11.24 9.84
C PRO A 72 10.60 10.65 11.21
N GLU A 73 10.02 11.17 12.28
CA GLU A 73 10.24 10.66 13.64
C GLU A 73 9.70 9.25 13.80
N GLN A 74 8.52 8.97 13.28
CA GLN A 74 7.93 7.64 13.30
C GLN A 74 8.74 6.65 12.49
N ARG A 75 9.27 7.06 11.33
CA ARG A 75 10.14 6.21 10.52
C ARG A 75 11.40 5.81 11.26
N VAL A 76 12.03 6.75 11.93
CA VAL A 76 13.22 6.49 12.76
C VAL A 76 12.88 5.51 13.87
N PHE A 77 11.75 5.72 14.54
CA PHE A 77 11.29 4.84 15.60
C PHE A 77 11.09 3.40 15.10
N PHE A 78 10.38 3.23 13.99
CA PHE A 78 10.11 1.90 13.44
C PHE A 78 11.39 1.21 12.94
N THR A 79 12.33 1.96 12.37
CA THR A 79 13.61 1.43 11.94
C THR A 79 14.38 0.88 13.14
N ARG A 80 14.44 1.63 14.22
CA ARG A 80 15.11 1.20 15.46
C ARG A 80 14.38 0.04 16.12
N TRP A 81 13.05 0.08 16.12
CA TRP A 81 12.24 -1.01 16.63
C TRP A 81 12.54 -2.32 15.92
N ALA A 82 12.61 -2.29 14.58
CA ALA A 82 12.88 -3.48 13.77
C ALA A 82 14.26 -4.08 14.07
N ALA A 83 15.21 -3.28 14.51
CA ALA A 83 16.56 -3.72 14.87
C ALA A 83 16.66 -4.32 16.27
N LEU A 84 15.63 -4.19 17.10
CA LEU A 84 15.63 -4.71 18.47
C LEU A 84 15.42 -6.22 18.48
N SER A 85 15.98 -6.88 19.50
CA SER A 85 15.70 -8.29 19.77
C SER A 85 14.26 -8.45 20.29
N ALA A 86 13.74 -9.68 20.24
CA ALA A 86 12.41 -9.98 20.78
C ALA A 86 12.30 -9.60 22.25
N GLU A 87 13.34 -9.85 23.04
CA GLU A 87 13.39 -9.51 24.45
C GLU A 87 13.33 -8.00 24.66
N GLN A 88 14.08 -7.23 23.86
CA GLN A 88 14.07 -5.77 23.94
C GLN A 88 12.70 -5.21 23.53
N LYS A 89 12.04 -5.78 22.53
CA LYS A 89 10.70 -5.38 22.12
C LYS A 89 9.69 -5.59 23.25
N ASP A 90 9.77 -6.75 23.92
CA ASP A 90 8.88 -7.06 25.04
C ASP A 90 9.07 -6.08 26.21
N MET A 91 10.32 -5.75 26.52
CA MET A 91 10.61 -4.76 27.58
C MET A 91 10.01 -3.41 27.24
N LEU A 92 10.14 -2.94 25.99
CA LEU A 92 9.57 -1.66 25.55
C LEU A 92 8.04 -1.69 25.61
N MET A 93 7.42 -2.77 25.15
CA MET A 93 5.97 -2.90 25.18
C MET A 93 5.41 -2.89 26.60
N ASN A 94 6.11 -3.55 27.53
CA ASN A 94 5.74 -3.54 28.94
C ASN A 94 5.85 -2.13 29.53
N LEU A 95 6.89 -1.40 29.18
CA LEU A 95 7.07 -0.02 29.63
C LEU A 95 5.95 0.88 29.11
N VAL A 96 5.62 0.79 27.83
CA VAL A 96 4.54 1.57 27.21
C VAL A 96 3.20 1.23 27.86
N SER A 97 2.93 -0.04 28.14
CA SER A 97 1.69 -0.47 28.79
C SER A 97 1.55 0.07 30.22
N SER A 98 2.67 0.29 30.91
CA SER A 98 2.66 0.84 32.27
C SER A 98 2.53 2.35 32.32
N MET A 99 2.62 3.02 31.19
CA MET A 99 2.59 4.49 31.11
C MET A 99 1.19 5.09 30.98
N LYS A 100 0.17 4.33 31.16
CA LYS A 100 -1.22 4.84 31.08
C LYS A 100 -1.57 5.75 32.27
#